data_ac3d629ebc73de8bd8015471e7e0a929
#
_entry.id   ac3d629ebc73de8bd8015471e7e0a929
#
_cell.length_a   1.000
_cell.length_b   1.000
_cell.length_c   1.000
_cell.angle_alpha   90.00
_cell.angle_beta   90.00
_cell.angle_gamma   90.00
#
_symmetry.space_group_name_H-M   'P 1'
#
loop_
_entity.id
_entity.type
_entity.pdbx_description
1 polymer ?
#
loop_
_entity_poly.entity_id
_entity_poly.type
_entity_poly.pdbx_seq_one_letter_code
_entity_poly.pdbx_strand_id
1 'polypeptide(L)'
;VITDPLALIRAAHFAATLLASGTVFFAVLVIGPVRSSRNFPRLRERMNVLVWIGLALSILTGAMWLVWLAANIFGESLTDVCLHGGAWSVLADTRFGWICCLRLALAVLLGLLVLMPTHRVWPVGAAAAFLVLPAFASHAGATPGPRGDVHLVSDALHLLSAGAWLGALPAFVLLLWTAHRARKPGWHDFTIKVTRRFSWLAVLSVGALLATGILNSWNLLGGVRDLWTTDYGRLIGFKIVLLASMIAIATVNKFHLTPRLPTRAAVHNLQRNSLAEIGIGFCVLVLVGYLGRLEPTAHVHPATTLIPPDAAFTHIHTPEAMADVTINPGRAGRSAVTIRVSREDFTTFAAKDVRLVLDPPAASGKSFDFIAKQQPDGTWAVSDVALAQSGLWTVRVIVIAQSGETIVLDAPIVIDR
;
A
#
# COMPACT_ATOMS: atom_id res chain seq x y z
N VAL A 1 16.23 -12.52 -4.01
CA VAL A 1 15.00 -11.71 -4.22
C VAL A 1 13.88 -12.10 -3.25
N ILE A 2 13.72 -13.37 -2.84
CA ILE A 2 12.60 -13.82 -1.97
C ILE A 2 12.84 -13.59 -0.46
N THR A 3 13.96 -13.03 -0.07
CA THR A 3 14.39 -12.90 1.34
C THR A 3 14.33 -11.48 1.92
N ASP A 4 13.58 -10.57 1.27
CA ASP A 4 13.45 -9.21 1.78
C ASP A 4 12.47 -9.14 2.96
N PRO A 5 12.96 -8.88 4.18
CA PRO A 5 12.12 -8.83 5.37
C PRO A 5 11.02 -7.77 5.28
N LEU A 6 11.28 -6.62 4.66
CA LEU A 6 10.29 -5.54 4.56
C LEU A 6 9.09 -5.94 3.70
N ALA A 7 9.31 -6.66 2.59
CA ALA A 7 8.21 -7.15 1.75
C ALA A 7 7.31 -8.15 2.52
N LEU A 8 7.93 -9.03 3.33
CA LEU A 8 7.21 -9.99 4.17
C LEU A 8 6.45 -9.31 5.31
N ILE A 9 7.05 -8.30 5.97
CA ILE A 9 6.39 -7.51 7.01
C ILE A 9 5.16 -6.79 6.42
N ARG A 10 5.28 -6.19 5.23
CA ARG A 10 4.17 -5.55 4.52
C ARG A 10 3.06 -6.55 4.18
N ALA A 11 3.42 -7.73 3.68
CA ALA A 11 2.46 -8.79 3.38
C ALA A 11 1.68 -9.23 4.64
N ALA A 12 2.39 -9.46 5.75
CA ALA A 12 1.80 -9.81 7.03
C ALA A 12 0.88 -8.70 7.57
N HIS A 13 1.31 -7.43 7.42
CA HIS A 13 0.52 -6.27 7.81
C HIS A 13 -0.79 -6.16 7.01
N PHE A 14 -0.74 -6.34 5.69
CA PHE A 14 -1.93 -6.36 4.85
C PHE A 14 -2.84 -7.54 5.18
N ALA A 15 -2.29 -8.74 5.38
CA ALA A 15 -3.06 -9.91 5.79
C ALA A 15 -3.80 -9.70 7.12
N ALA A 16 -3.12 -9.13 8.12
CA ALA A 16 -3.69 -8.81 9.43
C ALA A 16 -4.80 -7.76 9.33
N THR A 17 -4.58 -6.70 8.54
CA THR A 17 -5.58 -5.64 8.28
C THR A 17 -6.82 -6.20 7.58
N LEU A 18 -6.63 -7.03 6.55
CA LEU A 18 -7.70 -7.70 5.83
C LEU A 18 -8.49 -8.66 6.76
N LEU A 19 -7.79 -9.42 7.61
CA LEU A 19 -8.42 -10.33 8.58
C LEU A 19 -9.34 -9.56 9.54
N ALA A 20 -8.87 -8.47 10.14
CA ALA A 20 -9.66 -7.67 11.05
C ALA A 20 -10.88 -7.07 10.37
N SER A 21 -10.67 -6.30 9.29
CA SER A 21 -11.74 -5.58 8.58
C SER A 21 -12.71 -6.53 7.88
N GLY A 22 -12.20 -7.55 7.20
CA GLY A 22 -13.02 -8.54 6.49
C GLY A 22 -13.87 -9.38 7.43
N THR A 23 -13.37 -9.72 8.62
CA THR A 23 -14.18 -10.39 9.66
C THR A 23 -15.35 -9.51 10.11
N VAL A 24 -15.13 -8.20 10.30
CA VAL A 24 -16.21 -7.25 10.64
C VAL A 24 -17.20 -7.14 9.47
N PHE A 25 -16.75 -7.02 8.23
CA PHE A 25 -17.64 -7.00 7.07
C PHE A 25 -18.48 -8.27 6.98
N PHE A 26 -17.88 -9.44 7.17
CA PHE A 26 -18.61 -10.71 7.19
C PHE A 26 -19.62 -10.77 8.31
N ALA A 27 -19.25 -10.41 9.54
CA ALA A 27 -20.12 -10.45 10.69
C ALA A 27 -21.32 -9.51 10.57
N VAL A 28 -21.10 -8.30 10.00
CA VAL A 28 -22.14 -7.27 9.95
C VAL A 28 -22.94 -7.33 8.64
N LEU A 29 -22.29 -7.43 7.49
CA LEU A 29 -22.96 -7.33 6.18
C LEU A 29 -23.56 -8.68 5.74
N VAL A 30 -22.92 -9.80 6.12
CA VAL A 30 -23.34 -11.13 5.68
C VAL A 30 -24.19 -11.82 6.73
N ILE A 31 -23.70 -11.95 7.96
CA ILE A 31 -24.41 -12.62 9.07
C ILE A 31 -25.51 -11.72 9.65
N GLY A 32 -25.20 -10.46 9.86
CA GLY A 32 -26.05 -9.53 10.59
C GLY A 32 -27.50 -9.45 10.12
N PRO A 33 -27.82 -9.46 8.82
CA PRO A 33 -29.20 -9.44 8.33
C PRO A 33 -29.95 -10.74 8.49
N VAL A 34 -29.27 -11.86 8.83
CA VAL A 34 -29.93 -13.17 9.02
C VAL A 34 -30.54 -13.22 10.43
N ARG A 35 -31.88 -13.26 10.51
CA ARG A 35 -32.63 -13.21 11.80
C ARG A 35 -32.18 -14.26 12.83
N SER A 36 -31.81 -15.46 12.37
CA SER A 36 -31.34 -16.55 13.22
C SER A 36 -29.91 -16.37 13.77
N SER A 37 -29.19 -15.31 13.39
CA SER A 37 -27.81 -15.05 13.85
C SER A 37 -27.69 -14.92 15.38
N ARG A 38 -28.73 -14.41 16.03
CA ARG A 38 -28.80 -14.25 17.51
C ARG A 38 -28.77 -15.58 18.26
N ASN A 39 -29.09 -16.69 17.61
CA ASN A 39 -29.10 -18.03 18.22
C ASN A 39 -27.69 -18.65 18.32
N PHE A 40 -26.66 -17.98 17.81
CA PHE A 40 -25.30 -18.52 17.71
C PHE A 40 -24.23 -17.59 18.35
N PRO A 41 -24.33 -17.30 19.68
CA PRO A 41 -23.43 -16.36 20.35
C PRO A 41 -21.97 -16.80 20.30
N ARG A 42 -21.69 -18.11 20.42
CA ARG A 42 -20.30 -18.65 20.33
C ARG A 42 -19.64 -18.39 18.98
N LEU A 43 -20.39 -18.31 17.88
CA LEU A 43 -19.83 -17.94 16.58
C LEU A 43 -19.38 -16.49 16.58
N ARG A 44 -20.18 -15.60 17.17
CA ARG A 44 -19.85 -14.17 17.32
C ARG A 44 -18.59 -13.97 18.17
N GLU A 45 -18.50 -14.66 19.30
CA GLU A 45 -17.31 -14.61 20.17
C GLU A 45 -16.04 -15.02 19.41
N ARG A 46 -16.08 -16.11 18.66
CA ARG A 46 -14.95 -16.55 17.84
C ARG A 46 -14.59 -15.58 16.72
N MET A 47 -15.57 -14.92 16.12
CA MET A 47 -15.31 -13.86 15.14
C MET A 47 -14.66 -12.64 15.78
N ASN A 48 -15.11 -12.25 16.99
CA ASN A 48 -14.46 -11.19 17.75
C ASN A 48 -12.99 -11.53 18.04
N VAL A 49 -12.68 -12.78 18.38
CA VAL A 49 -11.28 -13.24 18.55
C VAL A 49 -10.48 -13.08 17.27
N LEU A 50 -11.04 -13.40 16.08
CA LEU A 50 -10.36 -13.15 14.80
C LEU A 50 -10.09 -11.67 14.56
N VAL A 51 -11.03 -10.79 14.90
CA VAL A 51 -10.81 -9.33 14.80
C VAL A 51 -9.66 -8.91 15.71
N TRP A 52 -9.65 -9.35 16.97
CA TRP A 52 -8.58 -9.00 17.91
C TRP A 52 -7.20 -9.53 17.48
N ILE A 53 -7.14 -10.76 16.95
CA ILE A 53 -5.91 -11.32 16.38
C ILE A 53 -5.44 -10.43 15.21
N GLY A 54 -6.35 -10.08 14.29
CA GLY A 54 -6.03 -9.21 13.17
C GLY A 54 -5.53 -7.83 13.60
N LEU A 55 -6.20 -7.19 14.59
CA LEU A 55 -5.77 -5.89 15.12
C LEU A 55 -4.40 -5.98 15.80
N ALA A 56 -4.18 -6.96 16.68
CA ALA A 56 -2.90 -7.14 17.36
C ALA A 56 -1.75 -7.37 16.38
N LEU A 57 -1.93 -8.26 15.40
CA LEU A 57 -0.95 -8.53 14.36
C LEU A 57 -0.72 -7.29 13.48
N SER A 58 -1.76 -6.52 13.16
CA SER A 58 -1.62 -5.31 12.36
C SER A 58 -0.83 -4.22 13.11
N ILE A 59 -1.04 -4.06 14.43
CA ILE A 59 -0.27 -3.12 15.25
C ILE A 59 1.19 -3.56 15.31
N LEU A 60 1.45 -4.83 15.59
CA LEU A 60 2.81 -5.37 15.67
C LEU A 60 3.56 -5.23 14.35
N THR A 61 2.96 -5.69 13.25
CA THR A 61 3.60 -5.61 11.93
C THR A 61 3.71 -4.18 11.42
N GLY A 62 2.81 -3.29 11.80
CA GLY A 62 2.89 -1.86 11.52
C GLY A 62 4.07 -1.18 12.23
N ALA A 63 4.28 -1.50 13.51
CA ALA A 63 5.44 -1.05 14.26
C ALA A 63 6.76 -1.59 13.67
N MET A 64 6.80 -2.88 13.31
CA MET A 64 7.95 -3.48 12.63
C MET A 64 8.23 -2.79 11.28
N TRP A 65 7.20 -2.49 10.51
CA TRP A 65 7.34 -1.78 9.24
C TRP A 65 7.93 -0.38 9.44
N LEU A 66 7.43 0.38 10.42
CA LEU A 66 7.94 1.72 10.75
C LEU A 66 9.43 1.68 11.10
N VAL A 67 9.82 0.79 12.03
CA VAL A 67 11.22 0.67 12.47
C VAL A 67 12.13 0.22 11.33
N TRP A 68 11.68 -0.75 10.52
CA TRP A 68 12.47 -1.23 9.38
C TRP A 68 12.62 -0.16 8.29
N LEU A 69 11.56 0.61 8.02
CA LEU A 69 11.61 1.72 7.10
C LEU A 69 12.58 2.80 7.58
N ALA A 70 12.51 3.16 8.85
CA ALA A 70 13.42 4.13 9.46
C ALA A 70 14.88 3.66 9.39
N ALA A 71 15.16 2.39 9.71
CA ALA A 71 16.48 1.81 9.58
C ALA A 71 17.04 1.90 8.16
N ASN A 72 16.20 1.65 7.15
CA ASN A 72 16.60 1.80 5.74
C ASN A 72 16.85 3.27 5.35
N ILE A 73 16.04 4.22 5.84
CA ILE A 73 16.19 5.65 5.52
C ILE A 73 17.48 6.21 6.12
N PHE A 74 17.78 5.84 7.38
CA PHE A 74 18.96 6.36 8.08
C PHE A 74 20.23 5.52 7.89
N GLY A 75 20.14 4.35 7.23
CA GLY A 75 21.27 3.42 7.07
C GLY A 75 21.78 2.84 8.40
N GLU A 76 20.92 2.81 9.42
CA GLU A 76 21.27 2.37 10.79
C GLU A 76 20.75 0.95 11.06
N SER A 77 21.27 0.31 12.12
CA SER A 77 20.71 -0.93 12.63
C SER A 77 19.31 -0.71 13.23
N LEU A 78 18.49 -1.77 13.35
CA LEU A 78 17.16 -1.69 13.95
C LEU A 78 17.21 -1.20 15.42
N THR A 79 18.27 -1.50 16.13
CA THR A 79 18.48 -1.04 17.51
C THR A 79 18.88 0.43 17.56
N ASP A 80 19.83 0.84 16.71
CA ASP A 80 20.36 2.20 16.71
C ASP A 80 19.32 3.21 16.28
N VAL A 81 18.51 2.89 15.24
CA VAL A 81 17.43 3.77 14.77
C VAL A 81 16.36 4.03 15.84
N CYS A 82 16.14 3.05 16.76
CA CYS A 82 15.23 3.24 17.89
C CYS A 82 15.88 4.06 19.00
N LEU A 83 17.17 3.83 19.29
CA LEU A 83 17.90 4.51 20.37
C LEU A 83 18.25 5.95 20.02
N HIS A 84 18.60 6.24 18.76
CA HIS A 84 18.97 7.58 18.29
C HIS A 84 17.77 8.42 17.83
N GLY A 85 16.54 7.91 17.95
CA GLY A 85 15.33 8.66 17.65
C GLY A 85 14.93 8.68 16.16
N GLY A 86 15.63 7.97 15.26
CA GLY A 86 15.31 7.90 13.84
C GLY A 86 13.90 7.36 13.57
N ALA A 87 13.47 6.34 14.33
CA ALA A 87 12.10 5.83 14.24
C ALA A 87 11.05 6.87 14.67
N TRP A 88 11.39 7.70 15.67
CA TRP A 88 10.53 8.80 16.11
C TRP A 88 10.45 9.91 15.06
N SER A 89 11.56 10.28 14.42
CA SER A 89 11.56 11.27 13.34
C SER A 89 10.68 10.82 12.16
N VAL A 90 10.79 9.55 11.74
CA VAL A 90 9.89 9.01 10.69
C VAL A 90 8.43 9.09 11.13
N LEU A 91 8.13 8.78 12.40
CA LEU A 91 6.77 8.81 12.93
C LEU A 91 6.20 10.24 13.00
N ALA A 92 7.01 11.22 13.46
CA ALA A 92 6.56 12.58 13.71
C ALA A 92 6.58 13.46 12.45
N ASP A 93 7.59 13.29 11.59
CA ASP A 93 7.92 14.26 10.53
C ASP A 93 7.51 13.78 9.14
N THR A 94 6.99 12.53 9.00
CA THR A 94 6.59 12.01 7.70
C THR A 94 5.09 11.77 7.56
N ARG A 95 4.58 11.87 6.33
CA ARG A 95 3.19 11.50 5.99
C ARG A 95 2.89 10.04 6.35
N PHE A 96 3.86 9.14 6.14
CA PHE A 96 3.73 7.73 6.51
C PHE A 96 3.52 7.56 8.02
N GLY A 97 4.29 8.28 8.85
CA GLY A 97 4.16 8.24 10.31
C GLY A 97 2.79 8.73 10.78
N TRP A 98 2.29 9.84 10.25
CA TRP A 98 0.94 10.33 10.54
C TRP A 98 -0.14 9.31 10.20
N ILE A 99 -0.01 8.61 9.07
CA ILE A 99 -0.93 7.53 8.67
C ILE A 99 -0.82 6.37 9.66
N CYS A 100 0.38 6.02 10.15
CA CYS A 100 0.54 5.00 11.17
C CYS A 100 -0.18 5.37 12.48
N CYS A 101 -0.05 6.61 12.95
CA CYS A 101 -0.75 7.12 14.14
C CYS A 101 -2.28 7.04 13.97
N LEU A 102 -2.81 7.51 12.83
CA LEU A 102 -4.23 7.46 12.56
C LEU A 102 -4.75 6.02 12.45
N ARG A 103 -3.98 5.12 11.86
CA ARG A 103 -4.31 3.69 11.82
C ARG A 103 -4.34 3.07 13.21
N LEU A 104 -3.41 3.42 14.09
CA LEU A 104 -3.43 2.97 15.48
C LEU A 104 -4.70 3.45 16.19
N ALA A 105 -5.06 4.72 16.05
CA ALA A 105 -6.30 5.26 16.61
C ALA A 105 -7.56 4.53 16.07
N LEU A 106 -7.60 4.25 14.75
CA LEU A 106 -8.69 3.47 14.15
C LEU A 106 -8.71 2.01 14.61
N ALA A 107 -7.56 1.38 14.84
CA ALA A 107 -7.48 0.03 15.39
C ALA A 107 -8.06 -0.02 16.82
N VAL A 108 -7.70 0.95 17.66
CA VAL A 108 -8.27 1.09 19.01
C VAL A 108 -9.77 1.34 18.95
N LEU A 109 -10.22 2.28 18.11
CA LEU A 109 -11.64 2.57 17.93
C LEU A 109 -12.42 1.34 17.46
N LEU A 110 -11.90 0.60 16.48
CA LEU A 110 -12.53 -0.63 15.98
C LEU A 110 -12.61 -1.68 17.07
N GLY A 111 -11.55 -1.87 17.86
CA GLY A 111 -11.54 -2.76 19.01
C GLY A 111 -12.63 -2.41 20.04
N LEU A 112 -12.77 -1.12 20.39
CA LEU A 112 -13.82 -0.64 21.30
C LEU A 112 -15.23 -0.88 20.74
N LEU A 113 -15.44 -0.56 19.45
CA LEU A 113 -16.73 -0.76 18.79
C LEU A 113 -17.16 -2.24 18.70
N VAL A 114 -16.19 -3.16 18.63
CA VAL A 114 -16.47 -4.62 18.64
C VAL A 114 -16.89 -5.11 20.02
N LEU A 115 -16.41 -4.47 21.09
CA LEU A 115 -16.79 -4.80 22.47
C LEU A 115 -18.16 -4.23 22.84
N MET A 116 -18.52 -3.07 22.29
CA MET A 116 -19.73 -2.34 22.66
C MET A 116 -20.95 -2.80 21.85
N PRO A 117 -22.17 -2.77 22.42
CA PRO A 117 -23.42 -2.99 21.69
C PRO A 117 -23.79 -1.75 20.87
N THR A 118 -23.00 -1.46 19.83
CA THR A 118 -23.18 -0.27 18.98
C THR A 118 -24.04 -0.57 17.74
N HIS A 119 -24.52 0.48 17.09
CA HIS A 119 -25.14 0.38 15.77
C HIS A 119 -24.14 -0.23 14.76
N ARG A 120 -24.60 -1.17 13.94
CA ARG A 120 -23.77 -1.97 13.01
C ARG A 120 -22.98 -1.13 12.01
N VAL A 121 -23.43 0.09 11.72
CA VAL A 121 -22.77 1.02 10.79
C VAL A 121 -21.40 1.46 11.30
N TRP A 122 -21.23 1.69 12.61
CA TRP A 122 -19.99 2.21 13.17
C TRP A 122 -18.78 1.25 13.02
N PRO A 123 -18.92 -0.06 13.42
CA PRO A 123 -17.83 -1.01 13.19
C PRO A 123 -17.46 -1.17 11.72
N VAL A 124 -18.45 -1.13 10.79
CA VAL A 124 -18.18 -1.22 9.35
C VAL A 124 -17.43 0.02 8.86
N GLY A 125 -17.86 1.22 9.26
CA GLY A 125 -17.19 2.47 8.89
C GLY A 125 -15.74 2.53 9.40
N ALA A 126 -15.53 2.16 10.68
CA ALA A 126 -14.18 2.12 11.26
C ALA A 126 -13.28 1.07 10.58
N ALA A 127 -13.81 -0.14 10.29
CA ALA A 127 -13.09 -1.17 9.56
C ALA A 127 -12.76 -0.77 8.12
N ALA A 128 -13.67 -0.08 7.44
CA ALA A 128 -13.45 0.45 6.09
C ALA A 128 -12.37 1.54 6.10
N ALA A 129 -12.45 2.50 7.01
CA ALA A 129 -11.44 3.55 7.16
C ALA A 129 -10.05 2.95 7.49
N PHE A 130 -9.98 2.00 8.45
CA PHE A 130 -8.75 1.31 8.81
C PHE A 130 -8.10 0.59 7.62
N LEU A 131 -8.93 0.00 6.75
CA LEU A 131 -8.48 -0.73 5.56
C LEU A 131 -8.03 0.19 4.42
N VAL A 132 -8.70 1.32 4.22
CA VAL A 132 -8.44 2.24 3.10
C VAL A 132 -7.26 3.17 3.37
N LEU A 133 -6.96 3.47 4.64
CA LEU A 133 -5.95 4.46 5.00
C LEU A 133 -4.57 4.26 4.35
N PRO A 134 -4.05 3.01 4.12
CA PRO A 134 -2.80 2.79 3.40
C PRO A 134 -2.78 3.34 1.96
N ALA A 135 -3.93 3.48 1.31
CA ALA A 135 -4.00 4.06 -0.03
C ALA A 135 -3.47 5.51 -0.05
N PHE A 136 -3.62 6.25 1.05
CA PHE A 136 -3.09 7.61 1.17
C PHE A 136 -1.58 7.68 1.33
N ALA A 137 -0.92 6.56 1.68
CA ALA A 137 0.54 6.45 1.73
C ALA A 137 1.14 5.80 0.47
N SER A 138 0.31 5.45 -0.52
CA SER A 138 0.73 4.84 -1.78
C SER A 138 1.05 5.90 -2.86
N HIS A 139 1.53 5.44 -4.01
CA HIS A 139 1.73 6.28 -5.20
C HIS A 139 0.45 7.02 -5.61
N ALA A 140 -0.73 6.40 -5.44
CA ALA A 140 -2.01 7.03 -5.70
C ALA A 140 -2.23 8.29 -4.84
N GLY A 141 -1.84 8.24 -3.57
CA GLY A 141 -1.93 9.38 -2.66
C GLY A 141 -0.87 10.46 -2.88
N ALA A 142 0.18 10.16 -3.66
CA ALA A 142 1.25 11.10 -4.00
C ALA A 142 1.02 11.80 -5.34
N THR A 143 0.14 11.25 -6.20
CA THR A 143 -0.14 11.83 -7.53
C THR A 143 -1.13 13.01 -7.38
N PRO A 144 -0.77 14.24 -7.78
CA PRO A 144 -1.66 15.39 -7.69
C PRO A 144 -2.71 15.43 -8.80
N GLY A 145 -3.77 16.22 -8.57
CA GLY A 145 -4.80 16.51 -9.57
C GLY A 145 -5.84 15.40 -9.79
N PRO A 146 -6.78 15.61 -10.74
CA PRO A 146 -7.94 14.72 -10.94
C PRO A 146 -7.59 13.27 -11.25
N ARG A 147 -6.43 13.01 -11.88
CA ARG A 147 -5.94 11.64 -12.14
C ARG A 147 -5.55 10.94 -10.85
N GLY A 148 -4.88 11.65 -9.94
CA GLY A 148 -4.54 11.14 -8.62
C GLY A 148 -5.77 10.82 -7.78
N ASP A 149 -6.81 11.67 -7.82
CA ASP A 149 -8.08 11.44 -7.13
C ASP A 149 -8.77 10.17 -7.62
N VAL A 150 -8.84 9.96 -8.95
CA VAL A 150 -9.41 8.74 -9.54
C VAL A 150 -8.60 7.51 -9.14
N HIS A 151 -7.27 7.60 -9.15
CA HIS A 151 -6.40 6.50 -8.73
C HIS A 151 -6.58 6.18 -7.24
N LEU A 152 -6.67 7.19 -6.38
CA LEU A 152 -6.91 7.02 -4.94
C LEU A 152 -8.27 6.37 -4.66
N VAL A 153 -9.34 6.78 -5.35
CA VAL A 153 -10.66 6.15 -5.24
C VAL A 153 -10.61 4.71 -5.73
N SER A 154 -9.90 4.44 -6.82
CA SER A 154 -9.70 3.07 -7.34
C SER A 154 -8.97 2.20 -6.33
N ASP A 155 -7.89 2.68 -5.72
CA ASP A 155 -7.14 1.97 -4.67
C ASP A 155 -8.01 1.70 -3.44
N ALA A 156 -8.78 2.69 -2.99
CA ALA A 156 -9.70 2.55 -1.87
C ALA A 156 -10.75 1.46 -2.14
N LEU A 157 -11.38 1.47 -3.32
CA LEU A 157 -12.35 0.46 -3.73
C LEU A 157 -11.70 -0.92 -3.89
N HIS A 158 -10.46 -0.98 -4.38
CA HIS A 158 -9.69 -2.22 -4.48
C HIS A 158 -9.46 -2.84 -3.09
N LEU A 159 -9.01 -2.05 -2.12
CA LEU A 159 -8.79 -2.51 -0.75
C LEU A 159 -10.09 -2.94 -0.06
N LEU A 160 -11.17 -2.17 -0.20
CA LEU A 160 -12.49 -2.53 0.35
C LEU A 160 -13.00 -3.85 -0.23
N SER A 161 -12.85 -4.05 -1.53
CA SER A 161 -13.26 -5.27 -2.22
C SER A 161 -12.41 -6.46 -1.81
N ALA A 162 -11.09 -6.29 -1.65
CA ALA A 162 -10.21 -7.31 -1.11
C ALA A 162 -10.59 -7.69 0.34
N GLY A 163 -10.93 -6.69 1.17
CA GLY A 163 -11.41 -6.92 2.53
C GLY A 163 -12.73 -7.69 2.57
N ALA A 164 -13.68 -7.31 1.71
CA ALA A 164 -15.00 -7.92 1.67
C ALA A 164 -14.99 -9.36 1.12
N TRP A 165 -14.03 -9.72 0.29
CA TRP A 165 -13.88 -11.08 -0.22
C TRP A 165 -12.77 -11.85 0.50
N LEU A 166 -11.49 -11.56 0.23
CA LEU A 166 -10.34 -12.29 0.78
C LEU A 166 -10.29 -12.18 2.31
N GLY A 167 -10.46 -10.97 2.84
CA GLY A 167 -10.44 -10.73 4.29
C GLY A 167 -11.59 -11.39 5.05
N ALA A 168 -12.72 -11.65 4.40
CA ALA A 168 -13.88 -12.31 4.99
C ALA A 168 -13.78 -13.86 4.94
N LEU A 169 -12.91 -14.44 4.10
CA LEU A 169 -12.76 -15.90 3.96
C LEU A 169 -12.43 -16.61 5.29
N PRO A 170 -11.53 -16.12 6.17
CA PRO A 170 -11.24 -16.79 7.45
C PRO A 170 -12.49 -16.89 8.34
N ALA A 171 -13.31 -15.84 8.40
CA ALA A 171 -14.58 -15.85 9.14
C ALA A 171 -15.61 -16.81 8.51
N PHE A 172 -15.62 -16.91 7.17
CA PHE A 172 -16.45 -17.86 6.44
C PHE A 172 -16.02 -19.31 6.69
N VAL A 173 -14.71 -19.60 6.67
CA VAL A 173 -14.17 -20.92 7.02
C VAL A 173 -14.54 -21.30 8.47
N LEU A 174 -14.44 -20.35 9.39
CA LEU A 174 -14.84 -20.54 10.78
C LEU A 174 -16.34 -20.88 10.91
N LEU A 175 -17.20 -20.22 10.14
CA LEU A 175 -18.62 -20.55 10.05
C LEU A 175 -18.82 -22.01 9.58
N LEU A 176 -18.21 -22.39 8.46
CA LEU A 176 -18.33 -23.74 7.88
C LEU A 176 -17.82 -24.81 8.84
N TRP A 177 -16.70 -24.58 9.51
CA TRP A 177 -16.14 -25.48 10.51
C TRP A 177 -17.06 -25.64 11.71
N THR A 178 -17.67 -24.55 12.17
CA THR A 178 -18.63 -24.58 13.28
C THR A 178 -19.92 -25.29 12.86
N ALA A 179 -20.40 -25.05 11.64
CA ALA A 179 -21.58 -25.69 11.08
C ALA A 179 -21.41 -27.22 10.93
N HIS A 180 -20.21 -27.66 10.49
CA HIS A 180 -19.91 -29.09 10.34
C HIS A 180 -19.98 -29.85 11.68
N ARG A 181 -19.63 -29.19 12.78
CA ARG A 181 -19.65 -29.78 14.14
C ARG A 181 -20.94 -29.56 14.91
N ALA A 182 -21.79 -28.67 14.44
CA ALA A 182 -23.01 -28.30 15.17
C ALA A 182 -24.11 -29.34 14.95
N ARG A 183 -24.76 -29.74 16.08
CA ARG A 183 -25.95 -30.60 16.08
C ARG A 183 -27.22 -29.82 16.40
N LYS A 184 -27.16 -28.47 16.46
CA LYS A 184 -28.31 -27.65 16.84
C LYS A 184 -29.29 -27.48 15.67
N PRO A 185 -30.62 -27.50 15.92
CA PRO A 185 -31.63 -27.14 14.92
C PRO A 185 -31.35 -25.75 14.34
N GLY A 186 -31.63 -25.57 13.05
CA GLY A 186 -31.47 -24.27 12.34
C GLY A 186 -30.07 -23.95 11.80
N TRP A 187 -29.03 -24.74 12.14
CA TRP A 187 -27.68 -24.51 11.56
C TRP A 187 -27.65 -24.68 10.04
N HIS A 188 -28.37 -25.63 9.49
CA HIS A 188 -28.39 -25.88 8.06
C HIS A 188 -28.94 -24.68 7.28
N ASP A 189 -30.12 -24.19 7.66
CA ASP A 189 -30.74 -23.02 7.03
C ASP A 189 -29.92 -21.76 7.20
N PHE A 190 -29.34 -21.59 8.40
CA PHE A 190 -28.45 -20.47 8.67
C PHE A 190 -27.22 -20.50 7.76
N THR A 191 -26.55 -21.65 7.66
CA THR A 191 -25.34 -21.83 6.83
C THR A 191 -25.66 -21.58 5.36
N ILE A 192 -26.76 -22.09 4.83
CA ILE A 192 -27.19 -21.88 3.44
C ILE A 192 -27.42 -20.38 3.18
N LYS A 193 -28.17 -19.70 4.04
CA LYS A 193 -28.47 -18.28 3.90
C LYS A 193 -27.22 -17.41 3.93
N VAL A 194 -26.33 -17.66 4.90
CA VAL A 194 -25.07 -16.93 5.04
C VAL A 194 -24.14 -17.19 3.84
N THR A 195 -23.99 -18.45 3.41
CA THR A 195 -23.16 -18.79 2.24
C THR A 195 -23.65 -18.12 0.96
N ARG A 196 -24.96 -18.12 0.70
CA ARG A 196 -25.53 -17.44 -0.46
C ARG A 196 -25.28 -15.93 -0.44
N ARG A 197 -25.45 -15.31 0.73
CA ARG A 197 -25.15 -13.86 0.88
C ARG A 197 -23.67 -13.55 0.67
N PHE A 198 -22.80 -14.36 1.26
CA PHE A 198 -21.36 -14.21 1.08
C PHE A 198 -20.96 -14.41 -0.40
N SER A 199 -21.54 -15.40 -1.06
CA SER A 199 -21.31 -15.64 -2.49
C SER A 199 -21.69 -14.44 -3.38
N TRP A 200 -22.76 -13.70 -3.06
CA TRP A 200 -23.12 -12.47 -3.76
C TRP A 200 -22.15 -11.34 -3.46
N LEU A 201 -21.77 -11.16 -2.18
CA LEU A 201 -20.77 -10.16 -1.80
C LEU A 201 -19.44 -10.44 -2.50
N ALA A 202 -19.01 -11.71 -2.57
CA ALA A 202 -17.80 -12.12 -3.28
C ALA A 202 -17.84 -11.78 -4.77
N VAL A 203 -18.97 -12.02 -5.45
CA VAL A 203 -19.11 -11.67 -6.88
C VAL A 203 -18.99 -10.17 -7.11
N LEU A 204 -19.66 -9.35 -6.29
CA LEU A 204 -19.55 -7.89 -6.38
C LEU A 204 -18.10 -7.42 -6.12
N SER A 205 -17.47 -8.01 -5.10
CA SER A 205 -16.07 -7.69 -4.76
C SER A 205 -15.10 -8.10 -5.87
N VAL A 206 -15.27 -9.27 -6.47
CA VAL A 206 -14.45 -9.73 -7.62
C VAL A 206 -14.62 -8.81 -8.81
N GLY A 207 -15.86 -8.41 -9.14
CA GLY A 207 -16.12 -7.46 -10.21
C GLY A 207 -15.42 -6.11 -9.98
N ALA A 208 -15.50 -5.58 -8.75
CA ALA A 208 -14.83 -4.35 -8.39
C ALA A 208 -13.29 -4.50 -8.38
N LEU A 209 -12.74 -5.64 -7.89
CA LEU A 209 -11.31 -5.94 -7.94
C LEU A 209 -10.76 -6.00 -9.37
N LEU A 210 -11.52 -6.59 -10.30
CA LEU A 210 -11.13 -6.63 -11.71
C LEU A 210 -11.13 -5.23 -12.32
N ALA A 211 -12.20 -4.46 -12.12
CA ALA A 211 -12.31 -3.10 -12.67
C ALA A 211 -11.21 -2.18 -12.11
N THR A 212 -11.04 -2.15 -10.79
CA THR A 212 -9.99 -1.34 -10.14
C THR A 212 -8.59 -1.87 -10.42
N GLY A 213 -8.41 -3.18 -10.52
CA GLY A 213 -7.13 -3.80 -10.87
C GLY A 213 -6.66 -3.44 -12.28
N ILE A 214 -7.58 -3.38 -13.25
CA ILE A 214 -7.28 -2.92 -14.62
C ILE A 214 -6.88 -1.44 -14.58
N LEU A 215 -7.67 -0.59 -13.91
CA LEU A 215 -7.40 0.84 -13.81
C LEU A 215 -6.05 1.12 -13.12
N ASN A 216 -5.77 0.45 -12.00
CA ASN A 216 -4.51 0.61 -11.28
C ASN A 216 -3.32 0.10 -12.11
N SER A 217 -3.47 -1.03 -12.84
CA SER A 217 -2.43 -1.52 -13.73
C SER A 217 -2.17 -0.57 -14.88
N TRP A 218 -3.21 0.05 -15.44
CA TRP A 218 -3.07 1.05 -16.50
C TRP A 218 -2.27 2.28 -16.04
N ASN A 219 -2.48 2.73 -14.81
CA ASN A 219 -1.77 3.88 -14.24
C ASN A 219 -0.31 3.57 -13.87
N LEU A 220 0.02 2.29 -13.60
CA LEU A 220 1.33 1.88 -13.10
C LEU A 220 2.25 1.24 -14.16
N LEU A 221 1.68 0.80 -15.30
CA LEU A 221 2.43 0.24 -16.42
C LEU A 221 2.51 1.26 -17.56
N GLY A 222 3.69 1.42 -18.15
CA GLY A 222 3.88 2.25 -19.35
C GLY A 222 3.26 1.64 -20.61
N GLY A 223 2.94 0.32 -20.59
CA GLY A 223 2.30 -0.39 -21.67
C GLY A 223 2.13 -1.87 -21.41
N VAL A 224 1.32 -2.54 -22.24
CA VAL A 224 1.08 -4.00 -22.11
C VAL A 224 2.37 -4.81 -22.28
N ARG A 225 3.35 -4.33 -23.03
CA ARG A 225 4.64 -4.99 -23.24
C ARG A 225 5.42 -5.13 -21.93
N ASP A 226 5.26 -4.19 -21.00
CA ASP A 226 5.95 -4.19 -19.71
C ASP A 226 5.63 -5.39 -18.84
N LEU A 227 4.47 -6.04 -19.05
CA LEU A 227 4.07 -7.26 -18.33
C LEU A 227 5.09 -8.40 -18.44
N TRP A 228 5.89 -8.45 -19.50
CA TRP A 228 6.91 -9.48 -19.70
C TRP A 228 8.34 -8.95 -19.84
N THR A 229 8.53 -7.65 -20.08
CA THR A 229 9.86 -7.05 -20.26
C THR A 229 10.45 -6.53 -18.95
N THR A 230 9.63 -6.17 -17.97
CA THR A 230 10.06 -5.57 -16.69
C THR A 230 9.79 -6.48 -15.51
N ASP A 231 10.58 -6.35 -14.44
CA ASP A 231 10.34 -7.13 -13.21
C ASP A 231 9.05 -6.74 -12.52
N TYR A 232 8.72 -5.45 -12.53
CA TYR A 232 7.43 -4.94 -12.02
C TYR A 232 6.24 -5.57 -12.78
N GLY A 233 6.28 -5.55 -14.10
CA GLY A 233 5.24 -6.12 -14.94
C GLY A 233 5.10 -7.65 -14.75
N ARG A 234 6.22 -8.37 -14.64
CA ARG A 234 6.20 -9.84 -14.37
C ARG A 234 5.49 -10.16 -13.06
N LEU A 235 5.72 -9.38 -11.98
CA LEU A 235 5.02 -9.56 -10.72
C LEU A 235 3.52 -9.27 -10.85
N ILE A 236 3.13 -8.26 -11.63
CA ILE A 236 1.70 -8.02 -11.96
C ILE A 236 1.13 -9.21 -12.75
N GLY A 237 1.86 -9.75 -13.72
CA GLY A 237 1.47 -10.96 -14.46
C GLY A 237 1.21 -12.14 -13.54
N PHE A 238 2.11 -12.43 -12.60
CA PHE A 238 1.91 -13.48 -11.58
C PHE A 238 0.69 -13.20 -10.70
N LYS A 239 0.48 -11.94 -10.27
CA LYS A 239 -0.71 -11.54 -9.51
C LYS A 239 -2.01 -11.82 -10.29
N ILE A 240 -2.04 -11.55 -11.59
CA ILE A 240 -3.20 -11.82 -12.46
C ILE A 240 -3.47 -13.34 -12.52
N VAL A 241 -2.45 -14.18 -12.68
CA VAL A 241 -2.59 -15.64 -12.71
C VAL A 241 -3.14 -16.17 -11.39
N LEU A 242 -2.63 -15.70 -10.25
CA LEU A 242 -3.12 -16.09 -8.93
C LEU A 242 -4.58 -15.66 -8.73
N LEU A 243 -4.93 -14.43 -9.12
CA LEU A 243 -6.30 -13.93 -9.05
C LEU A 243 -7.25 -14.77 -9.93
N ALA A 244 -6.85 -15.09 -11.15
CA ALA A 244 -7.63 -15.97 -12.05
C ALA A 244 -7.86 -17.35 -11.42
N SER A 245 -6.85 -17.92 -10.76
CA SER A 245 -6.97 -19.19 -10.02
C SER A 245 -7.96 -19.09 -8.86
N MET A 246 -7.93 -18.00 -8.10
CA MET A 246 -8.92 -17.75 -7.03
C MET A 246 -10.33 -17.61 -7.59
N ILE A 247 -10.52 -16.89 -8.70
CA ILE A 247 -11.83 -16.73 -9.36
C ILE A 247 -12.35 -18.08 -9.86
N ALA A 248 -11.48 -18.94 -10.41
CA ALA A 248 -11.87 -20.29 -10.82
C ALA A 248 -12.40 -21.12 -9.64
N ILE A 249 -11.70 -21.09 -8.50
CA ILE A 249 -12.13 -21.77 -7.26
C ILE A 249 -13.47 -21.17 -6.76
N ALA A 250 -13.59 -19.84 -6.71
CA ALA A 250 -14.82 -19.15 -6.29
C ALA A 250 -16.01 -19.49 -7.20
N THR A 251 -15.77 -19.67 -8.50
CA THR A 251 -16.77 -20.10 -9.50
C THR A 251 -17.27 -21.51 -9.17
N VAL A 252 -16.37 -22.45 -8.90
CA VAL A 252 -16.73 -23.81 -8.45
C VAL A 252 -17.52 -23.75 -7.15
N ASN A 253 -17.09 -22.93 -6.18
CA ASN A 253 -17.77 -22.75 -4.90
C ASN A 253 -19.21 -22.24 -5.09
N LYS A 254 -19.39 -21.24 -5.97
CA LYS A 254 -20.70 -20.61 -6.21
C LYS A 254 -21.66 -21.54 -6.98
N PHE A 255 -21.23 -22.10 -8.12
CA PHE A 255 -22.13 -22.77 -9.05
C PHE A 255 -22.26 -24.27 -8.81
N HIS A 256 -21.26 -24.93 -8.18
CA HIS A 256 -21.28 -26.38 -7.98
C HIS A 256 -21.48 -26.76 -6.50
N LEU A 257 -20.82 -26.07 -5.56
CA LEU A 257 -20.85 -26.47 -4.14
C LEU A 257 -22.01 -25.82 -3.37
N THR A 258 -22.23 -24.52 -3.54
CA THR A 258 -23.31 -23.79 -2.85
C THR A 258 -24.71 -24.36 -3.11
N PRO A 259 -25.10 -24.78 -4.33
CA PRO A 259 -26.38 -25.42 -4.56
C PRO A 259 -26.57 -26.78 -3.88
N ARG A 260 -25.47 -27.47 -3.57
CA ARG A 260 -25.47 -28.79 -2.91
C ARG A 260 -25.48 -28.75 -1.38
N LEU A 261 -25.48 -27.55 -0.80
CA LEU A 261 -25.63 -27.39 0.65
C LEU A 261 -27.02 -27.87 1.08
N PRO A 262 -27.15 -28.52 2.24
CA PRO A 262 -26.18 -28.68 3.35
C PRO A 262 -25.43 -30.01 3.38
N THR A 263 -25.21 -30.68 2.27
CA THR A 263 -24.52 -31.99 2.28
C THR A 263 -23.13 -31.89 2.91
N ARG A 264 -22.74 -32.91 3.72
CA ARG A 264 -21.42 -32.92 4.36
C ARG A 264 -20.26 -32.76 3.39
N ALA A 265 -20.36 -33.40 2.21
CA ALA A 265 -19.35 -33.31 1.16
C ALA A 265 -19.24 -31.88 0.62
N ALA A 266 -20.35 -31.18 0.38
CA ALA A 266 -20.35 -29.81 -0.09
C ALA A 266 -19.74 -28.86 0.93
N VAL A 267 -20.10 -28.98 2.23
CA VAL A 267 -19.53 -28.15 3.30
C VAL A 267 -18.00 -28.38 3.41
N HIS A 268 -17.54 -29.64 3.38
CA HIS A 268 -16.12 -29.96 3.47
C HIS A 268 -15.33 -29.41 2.27
N ASN A 269 -15.83 -29.63 1.06
CA ASN A 269 -15.16 -29.15 -0.16
C ASN A 269 -15.15 -27.62 -0.22
N LEU A 270 -16.23 -26.95 0.19
CA LEU A 270 -16.31 -25.50 0.27
C LEU A 270 -15.29 -24.95 1.26
N GLN A 271 -15.14 -25.60 2.42
CA GLN A 271 -14.12 -25.25 3.42
C GLN A 271 -12.69 -25.42 2.86
N ARG A 272 -12.40 -26.54 2.20
CA ARG A 272 -11.08 -26.81 1.61
C ARG A 272 -10.75 -25.79 0.52
N ASN A 273 -11.69 -25.50 -0.37
CA ASN A 273 -11.53 -24.53 -1.43
C ASN A 273 -11.30 -23.12 -0.86
N SER A 274 -12.06 -22.71 0.17
CA SER A 274 -11.87 -21.41 0.83
C SER A 274 -10.52 -21.31 1.52
N LEU A 275 -9.98 -22.40 2.07
CA LEU A 275 -8.61 -22.43 2.61
C LEU A 275 -7.57 -22.30 1.48
N ALA A 276 -7.79 -22.91 0.32
CA ALA A 276 -6.93 -22.73 -0.85
C ALA A 276 -6.96 -21.28 -1.36
N GLU A 277 -8.15 -20.64 -1.41
CA GLU A 277 -8.27 -19.21 -1.73
C GLU A 277 -7.50 -18.32 -0.74
N ILE A 278 -7.54 -18.61 0.58
CA ILE A 278 -6.77 -17.89 1.59
C ILE A 278 -5.26 -18.05 1.31
N GLY A 279 -4.79 -19.26 1.03
CA GLY A 279 -3.38 -19.54 0.73
C GLY A 279 -2.90 -18.79 -0.52
N ILE A 280 -3.66 -18.86 -1.61
CA ILE A 280 -3.35 -18.14 -2.86
C ILE A 280 -3.42 -16.63 -2.61
N GLY A 281 -4.43 -16.15 -1.87
CA GLY A 281 -4.55 -14.74 -1.48
C GLY A 281 -3.36 -14.25 -0.67
N PHE A 282 -2.81 -15.07 0.23
CA PHE A 282 -1.58 -14.73 0.95
C PHE A 282 -0.38 -14.61 0.00
N CYS A 283 -0.24 -15.49 -1.01
CA CYS A 283 0.78 -15.34 -2.05
C CYS A 283 0.61 -14.02 -2.83
N VAL A 284 -0.64 -13.61 -3.13
CA VAL A 284 -0.91 -12.30 -3.74
C VAL A 284 -0.42 -11.16 -2.83
N LEU A 285 -0.66 -11.24 -1.52
CA LEU A 285 -0.20 -10.21 -0.59
C LEU A 285 1.34 -10.14 -0.50
N VAL A 286 2.03 -11.27 -0.59
CA VAL A 286 3.49 -11.31 -0.68
C VAL A 286 3.97 -10.59 -1.94
N LEU A 287 3.37 -10.86 -3.11
CA LEU A 287 3.69 -10.13 -4.35
C LEU A 287 3.43 -8.62 -4.22
N VAL A 288 2.33 -8.22 -3.56
CA VAL A 288 2.04 -6.79 -3.29
C VAL A 288 3.10 -6.17 -2.38
N GLY A 289 3.59 -6.92 -1.38
CA GLY A 289 4.71 -6.49 -0.53
C GLY A 289 5.97 -6.17 -1.34
N TYR A 290 6.30 -7.01 -2.32
CA TYR A 290 7.44 -6.81 -3.24
C TYR A 290 7.18 -5.68 -4.24
N LEU A 291 5.99 -5.62 -4.86
CA LEU A 291 5.63 -4.55 -5.80
C LEU A 291 5.82 -3.16 -5.20
N GLY A 292 5.54 -3.00 -3.92
CA GLY A 292 5.73 -1.71 -3.24
C GLY A 292 7.19 -1.30 -3.01
N ARG A 293 8.18 -2.08 -3.47
CA ARG A 293 9.62 -1.73 -3.46
C ARG A 293 10.16 -1.41 -4.85
N LEU A 294 9.45 -1.82 -5.87
CA LEU A 294 9.84 -1.56 -7.26
C LEU A 294 9.17 -0.27 -7.72
N GLU A 295 9.89 0.52 -8.47
CA GLU A 295 9.31 1.67 -9.14
C GLU A 295 8.35 1.19 -10.23
N PRO A 296 7.12 1.75 -10.30
CA PRO A 296 6.21 1.48 -11.41
C PRO A 296 6.83 1.88 -12.75
N THR A 297 6.65 1.06 -13.78
CA THR A 297 7.28 1.30 -15.08
C THR A 297 6.81 2.57 -15.77
N ALA A 298 5.59 3.03 -15.46
CA ALA A 298 5.07 4.32 -15.90
C ALA A 298 5.86 5.53 -15.34
N HIS A 299 6.64 5.33 -14.25
CA HIS A 299 7.45 6.35 -13.60
C HIS A 299 8.95 6.16 -13.83
N VAL A 300 9.37 5.07 -14.51
CA VAL A 300 10.77 4.85 -14.86
C VAL A 300 11.13 5.74 -16.05
N HIS A 301 11.89 6.81 -15.76
CA HIS A 301 12.38 7.71 -16.80
C HIS A 301 13.59 7.15 -17.55
N PRO A 302 13.74 7.46 -18.84
CA PRO A 302 15.00 7.22 -19.56
C PRO A 302 16.22 7.84 -18.86
N ALA A 303 16.02 8.90 -18.07
CA ALA A 303 17.05 9.56 -17.29
C ALA A 303 17.60 8.70 -16.13
N THR A 304 16.77 7.85 -15.51
CA THR A 304 17.18 6.95 -14.41
C THR A 304 18.18 5.88 -14.87
N THR A 305 18.18 5.52 -16.15
CA THR A 305 19.11 4.56 -16.72
C THR A 305 20.52 5.13 -16.93
N LEU A 306 20.70 6.45 -16.79
CA LEU A 306 21.96 7.16 -16.97
C LEU A 306 22.56 7.67 -15.65
N ILE A 307 21.98 7.32 -14.49
CA ILE A 307 22.51 7.74 -13.19
C ILE A 307 23.81 6.95 -12.93
N PRO A 308 24.93 7.63 -12.70
CA PRO A 308 26.16 6.97 -12.32
C PRO A 308 25.98 6.15 -11.02
N PRO A 309 26.61 4.98 -10.88
CA PRO A 309 26.42 4.11 -9.74
C PRO A 309 26.77 4.75 -8.38
N ASP A 310 27.64 5.77 -8.38
CA ASP A 310 28.07 6.49 -7.17
C ASP A 310 27.32 7.83 -6.97
N ALA A 311 26.26 8.08 -7.72
CA ALA A 311 25.50 9.33 -7.62
C ALA A 311 24.30 9.20 -6.69
N ALA A 312 24.04 10.24 -5.90
CA ALA A 312 22.77 10.39 -5.20
C ALA A 312 21.73 10.99 -6.16
N PHE A 313 20.52 10.45 -6.11
CA PHE A 313 19.42 10.86 -6.99
C PHE A 313 18.14 11.08 -6.20
N THR A 314 17.40 12.12 -6.55
CA THR A 314 16.05 12.33 -6.06
C THR A 314 15.16 12.84 -7.19
N HIS A 315 13.92 12.33 -7.23
CA HIS A 315 12.87 12.80 -8.13
C HIS A 315 11.84 13.58 -7.31
N ILE A 316 11.54 14.79 -7.76
CA ILE A 316 10.61 15.68 -7.09
C ILE A 316 9.41 15.91 -8.00
N HIS A 317 8.21 15.71 -7.48
CA HIS A 317 6.98 15.85 -8.25
C HIS A 317 6.01 16.80 -7.56
N THR A 318 5.58 17.84 -8.28
CA THR A 318 4.49 18.73 -7.89
C THR A 318 3.47 18.84 -9.04
N PRO A 319 2.28 19.40 -8.80
CA PRO A 319 1.29 19.59 -9.87
C PRO A 319 1.79 20.49 -11.02
N GLU A 320 2.72 21.39 -10.75
CA GLU A 320 3.17 22.40 -11.67
C GLU A 320 4.39 21.95 -12.49
N ALA A 321 5.29 21.17 -11.86
CA ALA A 321 6.52 20.72 -12.49
C ALA A 321 7.14 19.50 -11.78
N MET A 322 8.07 18.83 -12.44
CA MET A 322 8.90 17.77 -11.88
C MET A 322 10.37 18.15 -12.01
N ALA A 323 11.19 17.71 -11.06
CA ALA A 323 12.64 17.86 -11.14
C ALA A 323 13.36 16.54 -10.79
N ASP A 324 14.25 16.11 -11.68
CA ASP A 324 15.23 15.07 -11.43
C ASP A 324 16.53 15.74 -10.98
N VAL A 325 16.99 15.44 -9.78
CA VAL A 325 18.24 15.98 -9.23
C VAL A 325 19.23 14.86 -9.03
N THR A 326 20.35 14.94 -9.70
CA THR A 326 21.48 13.99 -9.59
C THR A 326 22.68 14.71 -9.00
N ILE A 327 23.22 14.20 -7.90
CA ILE A 327 24.46 14.69 -7.26
C ILE A 327 25.53 13.64 -7.48
N ASN A 328 26.61 14.00 -8.18
CA ASN A 328 27.69 13.09 -8.52
C ASN A 328 29.08 13.67 -8.15
N PRO A 329 29.88 12.97 -7.31
CA PRO A 329 29.50 11.79 -6.52
C PRO A 329 28.47 12.11 -5.43
N GLY A 330 27.66 11.12 -5.02
CA GLY A 330 26.62 11.23 -3.99
C GLY A 330 27.17 11.08 -2.57
N ARG A 331 28.38 11.58 -2.30
CA ARG A 331 29.05 11.47 -1.01
C ARG A 331 29.59 12.82 -0.53
N ALA A 332 29.93 12.88 0.76
CA ALA A 332 30.55 14.09 1.33
C ALA A 332 31.83 14.45 0.57
N GLY A 333 31.98 15.74 0.23
CA GLY A 333 33.07 16.24 -0.58
C GLY A 333 32.59 17.23 -1.65
N ARG A 334 33.38 17.34 -2.73
CA ARG A 334 33.02 18.15 -3.90
C ARG A 334 32.22 17.32 -4.89
N SER A 335 31.08 17.83 -5.30
CA SER A 335 30.13 17.17 -6.22
C SER A 335 29.65 18.12 -7.31
N ALA A 336 29.19 17.56 -8.39
CA ALA A 336 28.43 18.26 -9.42
C ALA A 336 26.96 17.88 -9.30
N VAL A 337 26.08 18.86 -9.48
CA VAL A 337 24.63 18.64 -9.45
C VAL A 337 24.05 18.89 -10.83
N THR A 338 23.29 17.92 -11.33
CA THR A 338 22.53 18.04 -12.57
C THR A 338 21.04 18.03 -12.23
N ILE A 339 20.31 18.98 -12.80
CA ILE A 339 18.87 19.14 -12.57
C ILE A 339 18.17 19.08 -13.93
N ARG A 340 17.19 18.20 -14.08
CA ARG A 340 16.30 18.19 -15.23
C ARG A 340 14.91 18.59 -14.76
N VAL A 341 14.36 19.62 -15.37
CA VAL A 341 13.00 20.09 -15.08
C VAL A 341 12.07 19.68 -16.21
N SER A 342 10.96 19.03 -15.88
CA SER A 342 9.98 18.53 -16.84
C SER A 342 8.55 18.84 -16.38
N ARG A 343 7.59 18.72 -17.29
CA ARG A 343 6.15 18.75 -17.00
C ARG A 343 5.67 17.36 -16.60
N GLU A 344 4.41 17.27 -16.15
CA GLU A 344 3.76 16.01 -15.78
C GLU A 344 3.74 14.97 -16.94
N ASP A 345 3.74 15.43 -18.20
CA ASP A 345 3.81 14.60 -19.41
C ASP A 345 5.26 14.29 -19.86
N PHE A 346 6.24 14.61 -19.03
CA PHE A 346 7.69 14.42 -19.25
C PHE A 346 8.30 15.25 -20.38
N THR A 347 7.56 16.19 -20.94
CA THR A 347 8.14 17.17 -21.84
C THR A 347 9.01 18.14 -21.06
N THR A 348 10.09 18.63 -21.69
CA THR A 348 10.99 19.59 -21.04
C THR A 348 10.22 20.84 -20.59
N PHE A 349 10.39 21.23 -19.33
CA PHE A 349 9.82 22.45 -18.82
C PHE A 349 10.66 23.66 -19.28
N ALA A 350 10.02 24.62 -19.93
CA ALA A 350 10.69 25.84 -20.37
C ALA A 350 10.92 26.78 -19.17
N ALA A 351 11.98 26.54 -18.42
CA ALA A 351 12.39 27.42 -17.33
C ALA A 351 13.23 28.60 -17.88
N LYS A 352 13.04 29.77 -17.28
CA LYS A 352 13.85 30.96 -17.50
C LYS A 352 15.13 30.93 -16.63
N ASP A 353 14.96 30.45 -15.40
CA ASP A 353 16.05 30.32 -14.43
C ASP A 353 15.77 29.16 -13.45
N VAL A 354 16.82 28.53 -12.97
CA VAL A 354 16.73 27.45 -11.98
C VAL A 354 17.77 27.69 -10.90
N ARG A 355 17.32 27.68 -9.64
CA ARG A 355 18.19 27.80 -8.46
C ARG A 355 18.12 26.50 -7.65
N LEU A 356 19.26 26.11 -7.11
CA LEU A 356 19.40 24.96 -6.22
C LEU A 356 19.69 25.44 -4.81
N VAL A 357 18.88 25.07 -3.88
CA VAL A 357 19.14 25.27 -2.44
C VAL A 357 19.33 23.91 -1.78
N LEU A 358 20.42 23.78 -1.05
CA LEU A 358 20.76 22.56 -0.30
C LEU A 358 20.77 22.89 1.20
N ASP A 359 19.84 22.28 1.93
CA ASP A 359 19.76 22.40 3.37
C ASP A 359 20.46 21.20 4.01
N PRO A 360 21.50 21.40 4.84
CA PRO A 360 22.21 20.31 5.50
C PRO A 360 21.33 19.66 6.58
N PRO A 361 21.70 18.43 7.08
CA PRO A 361 21.05 17.83 8.22
C PRO A 361 20.96 18.79 9.41
N ALA A 362 19.84 18.78 10.15
CA ALA A 362 19.37 19.80 11.11
C ALA A 362 20.37 20.28 12.19
N ALA A 363 21.52 19.64 12.35
CA ALA A 363 22.51 19.98 13.36
C ALA A 363 23.64 20.92 12.88
N SER A 364 23.72 21.33 11.62
CA SER A 364 25.01 21.80 11.09
C SER A 364 25.08 23.11 10.31
N GLY A 365 24.02 23.88 10.11
CA GLY A 365 24.32 25.19 9.59
C GLY A 365 23.47 25.80 8.47
N LYS A 366 24.05 26.73 7.73
CA LYS A 366 23.38 27.55 6.73
C LYS A 366 23.08 26.78 5.46
N SER A 367 21.93 27.07 4.85
CA SER A 367 21.57 26.63 3.50
C SER A 367 22.57 27.14 2.47
N PHE A 368 22.86 26.30 1.50
CA PHE A 368 23.69 26.65 0.34
C PHE A 368 22.79 26.97 -0.85
N ASP A 369 22.98 28.14 -1.47
CA ASP A 369 22.17 28.64 -2.57
C ASP A 369 23.05 28.80 -3.82
N PHE A 370 22.63 28.16 -4.91
CA PHE A 370 23.37 28.15 -6.18
C PHE A 370 22.44 28.50 -7.34
N ILE A 371 22.97 29.25 -8.31
CA ILE A 371 22.30 29.48 -9.59
C ILE A 371 22.76 28.38 -10.55
N ALA A 372 21.85 27.59 -11.07
CA ALA A 372 22.16 26.55 -12.03
C ALA A 372 22.34 27.15 -13.44
N LYS A 373 23.25 26.58 -14.21
CA LYS A 373 23.51 26.98 -15.59
C LYS A 373 22.84 26.02 -16.56
N GLN A 374 22.06 26.53 -17.49
CA GLN A 374 21.44 25.71 -18.52
C GLN A 374 22.51 25.08 -19.45
N GLN A 375 22.34 23.79 -19.73
CA GLN A 375 23.20 23.00 -20.61
C GLN A 375 22.53 22.84 -21.98
N PRO A 376 23.33 22.52 -23.04
CA PRO A 376 22.82 22.35 -24.40
C PRO A 376 21.77 21.20 -24.53
N ASP A 377 21.79 20.23 -23.61
CA ASP A 377 20.84 19.12 -23.57
C ASP A 377 19.53 19.45 -22.86
N GLY A 378 19.33 20.71 -22.43
CA GLY A 378 18.17 21.19 -21.73
C GLY A 378 18.18 20.92 -20.21
N THR A 379 19.22 20.32 -19.67
CA THR A 379 19.43 20.18 -18.22
C THR A 379 20.03 21.45 -17.61
N TRP A 380 20.03 21.54 -16.30
CA TRP A 380 20.64 22.61 -15.53
C TRP A 380 21.73 22.04 -14.65
N ALA A 381 22.89 22.66 -14.58
CA ALA A 381 24.03 22.17 -13.84
C ALA A 381 24.57 23.19 -12.83
N VAL A 382 24.98 22.67 -11.68
CA VAL A 382 25.78 23.39 -10.69
C VAL A 382 27.06 22.58 -10.49
N SER A 383 28.19 23.20 -10.78
CA SER A 383 29.52 22.61 -10.57
C SER A 383 30.07 23.03 -9.22
N ASP A 384 30.92 22.16 -8.64
CA ASP A 384 31.72 22.45 -7.44
C ASP A 384 30.88 22.74 -6.18
N VAL A 385 29.89 21.92 -5.95
CA VAL A 385 29.07 21.95 -4.71
C VAL A 385 29.85 21.24 -3.61
N ALA A 386 30.14 21.94 -2.50
CA ALA A 386 30.83 21.38 -1.35
C ALA A 386 29.81 20.82 -0.35
N LEU A 387 29.68 19.50 -0.29
CA LEU A 387 28.87 18.80 0.70
C LEU A 387 29.72 18.48 1.92
N ALA A 388 29.58 19.28 2.98
CA ALA A 388 30.46 19.25 4.15
C ALA A 388 30.35 17.97 4.97
N GLN A 389 29.26 17.24 4.88
CA GLN A 389 28.96 16.05 5.70
C GLN A 389 28.01 15.08 5.00
N SER A 390 28.08 13.82 5.42
CA SER A 390 27.10 12.80 5.04
C SER A 390 25.79 12.94 5.84
N GLY A 391 24.72 12.36 5.35
CA GLY A 391 23.41 12.34 6.01
C GLY A 391 22.27 12.75 5.12
N LEU A 392 21.12 13.00 5.72
CA LEU A 392 19.90 13.39 5.01
C LEU A 392 19.88 14.90 4.77
N TRP A 393 20.05 15.30 3.53
CA TRP A 393 19.96 16.69 3.09
C TRP A 393 18.58 16.96 2.51
N THR A 394 18.12 18.21 2.53
CA THR A 394 16.97 18.65 1.75
C THR A 394 17.43 19.39 0.52
N VAL A 395 17.02 18.91 -0.64
CA VAL A 395 17.19 19.58 -1.93
C VAL A 395 15.95 20.41 -2.20
N ARG A 396 16.15 21.69 -2.50
CA ARG A 396 15.06 22.55 -2.99
C ARG A 396 15.47 23.15 -4.33
N VAL A 397 14.66 22.88 -5.34
CA VAL A 397 14.81 23.43 -6.68
C VAL A 397 13.78 24.52 -6.88
N ILE A 398 14.22 25.73 -7.11
CA ILE A 398 13.39 26.90 -7.38
C ILE A 398 13.44 27.16 -8.87
N VAL A 399 12.32 26.94 -9.55
CA VAL A 399 12.18 27.12 -11.01
C VAL A 399 11.41 28.38 -11.28
N ILE A 400 11.98 29.28 -12.08
CA ILE A 400 11.30 30.46 -12.59
C ILE A 400 10.84 30.14 -14.02
N ALA A 401 9.53 30.06 -14.22
CA ALA A 401 8.94 29.82 -15.53
C ALA A 401 9.14 31.02 -16.46
N GLN A 402 8.99 30.83 -17.75
CA GLN A 402 9.02 31.95 -18.71
C GLN A 402 7.86 32.95 -18.48
N SER A 403 6.77 32.51 -17.87
CA SER A 403 5.65 33.35 -17.43
C SER A 403 6.01 34.29 -16.26
N GLY A 404 7.15 34.06 -15.60
CA GLY A 404 7.53 34.76 -14.36
C GLY A 404 7.03 34.09 -13.09
N GLU A 405 6.28 33.01 -13.18
CA GLU A 405 5.81 32.21 -12.05
C GLU A 405 6.97 31.45 -11.39
N THR A 406 7.00 31.40 -10.08
CA THR A 406 8.02 30.69 -9.31
C THR A 406 7.43 29.40 -8.75
N ILE A 407 8.04 28.27 -9.11
CA ILE A 407 7.69 26.93 -8.64
C ILE A 407 8.80 26.46 -7.71
N VAL A 408 8.43 25.95 -6.55
CA VAL A 408 9.37 25.41 -5.55
C VAL A 408 9.15 23.91 -5.43
N LEU A 409 10.22 23.14 -5.63
CA LEU A 409 10.24 21.70 -5.60
C LEU A 409 11.24 21.27 -4.53
N ASP A 410 10.83 20.55 -3.50
CA ASP A 410 11.71 20.09 -2.43
C ASP A 410 11.55 18.60 -2.13
N ALA A 411 12.67 17.95 -1.85
CA ALA A 411 12.73 16.55 -1.47
C ALA A 411 13.97 16.24 -0.63
N PRO A 412 13.94 15.19 0.19
CA PRO A 412 15.12 14.69 0.85
C PRO A 412 16.05 13.95 -0.12
N ILE A 413 17.37 14.03 0.13
CA ILE A 413 18.41 13.27 -0.56
C ILE A 413 19.44 12.78 0.44
N VAL A 414 19.87 11.52 0.30
CA VAL A 414 20.91 10.94 1.17
C VAL A 414 22.28 11.15 0.53
N ILE A 415 23.20 11.69 1.31
CA ILE A 415 24.60 11.85 0.94
C ILE A 415 25.44 10.88 1.76
N ASP A 416 26.16 9.99 1.10
CA ASP A 416 27.01 8.98 1.69
C ASP A 416 28.29 9.57 2.31
N ARG A 417 28.99 8.76 3.09
CA ARG A 417 30.27 9.13 3.71
C ARG A 417 31.43 9.19 2.72
#